data_71d7f94c20cd85df1c6b16eae2d0ad98
#
_entry.id   71d7f94c20cd85df1c6b16eae2d0ad98
#
_cell.length_a   1.000
_cell.length_b   1.000
_cell.length_c   1.000
_cell.angle_alpha   90.00
_cell.angle_beta   90.00
_cell.angle_gamma   90.00
#
_symmetry.space_group_name_H-M   'P 1'
#
loop_
_entity.id
_entity.type
_entity.pdbx_description
1 polymer ?
#
loop_
_entity_poly.entity_id
_entity_poly.type
_entity_poly.pdbx_seq_one_letter_code
_entity_poly.pdbx_strand_id
1 'polypeptide(L)'
;MFDWKKPTVQMLGRWQPWHDGHTELFKRALQKTGQVCIMYRDVGGVDAGVEGQADNPFQFEEVKAKINEGLAQHGFTDGKEYVVVKVPNIIDISYGRGVGYSFTEHDLGKEIHDLSLIHISEPTRQKP
;
A
#
# COMPACT_ATOMS: atom_id res chain seq x y z
N MET A 1 -7.63 -13.32 13.60
CA MET A 1 -7.17 -13.84 12.32
C MET A 1 -7.82 -13.13 11.17
N PHE A 2 -7.09 -12.90 10.12
CA PHE A 2 -7.60 -12.17 8.97
C PHE A 2 -8.79 -12.93 8.36
N ASP A 3 -9.88 -12.20 8.10
CA ASP A 3 -11.10 -12.84 7.62
C ASP A 3 -11.44 -12.20 6.27
N TRP A 4 -11.39 -12.99 5.21
CA TRP A 4 -11.58 -12.49 3.85
C TRP A 4 -12.98 -11.92 3.61
N LYS A 5 -13.93 -12.23 4.46
CA LYS A 5 -15.29 -11.75 4.25
C LYS A 5 -15.65 -10.52 5.07
N LYS A 6 -14.76 -10.08 5.94
CA LYS A 6 -15.03 -8.89 6.72
C LYS A 6 -14.59 -7.64 5.98
N PRO A 7 -15.16 -6.51 6.32
CA PRO A 7 -14.73 -5.25 5.71
C PRO A 7 -13.23 -5.06 5.88
N THR A 8 -12.59 -4.68 4.81
CA THR A 8 -11.14 -4.59 4.77
C THR A 8 -10.72 -3.32 4.04
N VAL A 9 -9.68 -2.67 4.52
CA VAL A 9 -9.13 -1.51 3.82
C VAL A 9 -8.02 -1.99 2.91
N GLN A 10 -7.98 -1.45 1.70
CA GLN A 10 -6.94 -1.76 0.75
C GLN A 10 -5.87 -0.67 0.78
N MET A 11 -4.60 -1.07 0.81
CA MET A 11 -3.50 -0.14 0.64
C MET A 11 -2.73 -0.60 -0.57
N LEU A 12 -2.79 0.15 -1.67
CA LEU A 12 -2.11 -0.21 -2.91
C LEU A 12 -0.85 0.63 -3.06
N GLY A 13 0.28 0.01 -3.29
CA GLY A 13 1.51 0.76 -3.47
C GLY A 13 2.65 -0.12 -3.92
N ARG A 14 3.80 0.49 -4.14
CA ARG A 14 5.00 -0.24 -4.56
C ARG A 14 5.87 -0.62 -3.38
N TRP A 15 5.80 0.13 -2.30
CA TRP A 15 6.48 -0.15 -1.03
C TRP A 15 7.99 -0.40 -1.22
N GLN A 16 8.69 0.57 -1.81
CA GLN A 16 10.09 0.39 -2.22
C GLN A 16 11.05 1.34 -1.48
N PRO A 17 11.37 1.14 -0.21
CA PRO A 17 10.84 0.10 0.66
C PRO A 17 9.73 0.65 1.56
N TRP A 18 9.23 -0.23 2.40
CA TRP A 18 8.28 0.18 3.44
C TRP A 18 9.04 1.06 4.44
N HIS A 19 8.42 2.13 4.89
CA HIS A 19 9.04 3.02 5.87
C HIS A 19 8.00 3.49 6.89
N ASP A 20 8.43 4.31 7.83
CA ASP A 20 7.57 4.71 8.94
C ASP A 20 6.32 5.44 8.49
N GLY A 21 6.40 6.18 7.41
CA GLY A 21 5.22 6.83 6.86
C GLY A 21 4.18 5.83 6.43
N HIS A 22 4.62 4.72 5.86
CA HIS A 22 3.70 3.66 5.46
C HIS A 22 3.09 2.98 6.68
N THR A 23 3.88 2.83 7.74
CA THR A 23 3.36 2.26 8.98
C THR A 23 2.28 3.15 9.57
N GLU A 24 2.48 4.46 9.51
CA GLU A 24 1.47 5.38 10.02
C GLU A 24 0.19 5.30 9.20
N LEU A 25 0.33 5.21 7.87
CA LEU A 25 -0.82 5.04 7.01
C LEU A 25 -1.55 3.74 7.35
N PHE A 26 -0.78 2.68 7.57
CA PHE A 26 -1.36 1.40 7.93
C PHE A 26 -2.17 1.50 9.22
N LYS A 27 -1.65 2.19 10.22
CA LYS A 27 -2.35 2.33 11.49
C LYS A 27 -3.67 3.05 11.31
N ARG A 28 -3.68 4.08 10.47
CA ARG A 28 -4.91 4.82 10.22
C ARG A 28 -5.91 3.98 9.44
N ALA A 29 -5.42 3.21 8.46
CA ALA A 29 -6.29 2.33 7.71
C ALA A 29 -6.88 1.25 8.61
N LEU A 30 -6.08 0.71 9.50
CA LEU A 30 -6.51 -0.34 10.39
C LEU A 30 -7.66 0.13 11.28
N GLN A 31 -7.65 1.39 11.67
CA GLN A 31 -8.69 1.91 12.54
C GLN A 31 -10.05 1.93 11.86
N LYS A 32 -10.09 1.89 10.53
CA LYS A 32 -11.35 1.96 9.83
C LYS A 32 -12.11 0.64 9.86
N THR A 33 -11.42 -0.47 9.74
CA THR A 33 -12.11 -1.75 9.67
C THR A 33 -11.53 -2.84 10.53
N GLY A 34 -10.34 -2.62 11.06
CA GLY A 34 -9.70 -3.65 11.89
C GLY A 34 -8.84 -4.62 11.14
N GLN A 35 -8.81 -4.54 9.82
CA GLN A 35 -7.90 -5.36 9.04
C GLN A 35 -7.61 -4.68 7.71
N VAL A 36 -6.43 -4.94 7.16
CA VAL A 36 -5.93 -4.27 5.98
C VAL A 36 -5.35 -5.27 4.99
N CYS A 37 -5.65 -5.07 3.72
CA CYS A 37 -5.03 -5.85 2.65
C CYS A 37 -3.97 -4.94 2.03
N ILE A 38 -2.70 -5.25 2.26
CA ILE A 38 -1.60 -4.48 1.69
C ILE A 38 -1.28 -5.07 0.34
N MET A 39 -1.52 -4.31 -0.72
CA MET A 39 -1.36 -4.82 -2.07
C MET A 39 -0.07 -4.27 -2.66
N TYR A 40 0.81 -5.17 -3.04
CA TYR A 40 2.07 -4.80 -3.66
C TYR A 40 1.84 -4.70 -5.16
N ARG A 41 1.96 -3.49 -5.70
CA ARG A 41 1.81 -3.28 -7.13
C ARG A 41 3.11 -3.69 -7.79
N ASP A 42 3.04 -4.72 -8.61
CA ASP A 42 4.24 -5.33 -9.17
C ASP A 42 4.77 -4.51 -10.33
N VAL A 43 5.77 -3.71 -10.06
CA VAL A 43 6.47 -2.96 -11.08
C VAL A 43 7.95 -3.27 -11.04
N GLY A 44 8.32 -4.27 -10.29
CA GLY A 44 9.73 -4.60 -10.14
C GLY A 44 10.30 -5.18 -11.41
N GLY A 45 11.36 -4.62 -11.85
CA GLY A 45 12.01 -5.12 -13.01
C GLY A 45 11.37 -4.80 -14.31
N VAL A 46 10.41 -3.99 -14.32
CA VAL A 46 9.77 -3.73 -15.47
C VAL A 46 10.04 -2.57 -16.00
N ASP A 47 10.08 -2.13 -16.58
CA ASP A 47 9.97 -1.31 -17.11
C ASP A 47 9.96 -0.49 -17.61
N ALA A 48 9.82 -0.19 -17.67
CA ALA A 48 9.94 0.93 -18.01
C ALA A 48 11.31 0.96 -18.23
N GLY A 49 11.87 0.06 -18.55
CA GLY A 49 13.21 0.10 -18.83
C GLY A 49 14.01 0.23 -17.61
N VAL A 50 15.13 0.82 -17.79
CA VAL A 50 16.06 0.92 -16.78
C VAL A 50 15.64 1.64 -15.59
N GLU A 51 14.88 2.69 -15.82
CA GLU A 51 14.49 3.45 -14.73
C GLU A 51 13.54 2.77 -13.82
N GLY A 52 12.72 1.91 -14.38
CA GLY A 52 11.80 1.16 -13.58
C GLY A 52 12.52 0.33 -12.57
N GLN A 53 13.64 -0.22 -12.93
CA GLN A 53 14.41 -1.02 -12.01
C GLN A 53 15.09 -0.17 -10.97
N ALA A 54 15.56 0.99 -11.37
CA ALA A 54 16.23 1.87 -10.42
C ALA A 54 15.25 2.34 -9.35
N ASP A 55 14.01 2.59 -9.76
CA ASP A 55 13.03 3.06 -8.81
C ASP A 55 12.41 1.93 -7.99
N ASN A 56 12.46 0.72 -8.47
CA ASN A 56 11.80 -0.40 -7.82
C ASN A 56 12.77 -1.57 -7.68
N PRO A 57 13.81 -1.39 -6.88
CA PRO A 57 14.86 -2.41 -6.77
C PRO A 57 14.47 -3.67 -6.03
N PHE A 58 13.36 -3.64 -5.29
CA PHE A 58 13.02 -4.79 -4.49
C PHE A 58 11.95 -5.65 -5.13
N GLN A 59 12.11 -6.96 -5.07
CA GLN A 59 11.12 -7.89 -5.56
C GLN A 59 10.08 -8.14 -4.47
N PHE A 60 9.01 -8.80 -4.83
CA PHE A 60 7.89 -9.00 -3.91
C PHE A 60 8.33 -9.64 -2.60
N GLU A 61 9.17 -10.65 -2.67
CA GLU A 61 9.56 -11.35 -1.44
C GLU A 61 10.31 -10.43 -0.50
N GLU A 62 11.16 -9.59 -1.06
CA GLU A 62 11.90 -8.64 -0.23
C GLU A 62 10.99 -7.58 0.34
N VAL A 63 10.05 -7.10 -0.47
CA VAL A 63 9.11 -6.10 -0.02
C VAL A 63 8.26 -6.65 1.11
N LYS A 64 7.77 -7.87 0.95
CA LYS A 64 6.94 -8.49 1.95
C LYS A 64 7.70 -8.67 3.25
N ALA A 65 8.96 -9.08 3.16
CA ALA A 65 9.78 -9.28 4.34
C ALA A 65 9.97 -7.96 5.09
N LYS A 66 10.19 -6.87 4.36
CA LYS A 66 10.39 -5.59 4.99
C LYS A 66 9.10 -5.05 5.61
N ILE A 67 7.97 -5.30 4.98
CA ILE A 67 6.69 -4.91 5.54
C ILE A 67 6.45 -5.66 6.85
N ASN A 68 6.68 -6.98 6.83
CA ASN A 68 6.48 -7.79 8.01
C ASN A 68 7.39 -7.35 9.15
N GLU A 69 8.63 -7.04 8.82
CA GLU A 69 9.58 -6.60 9.82
C GLU A 69 9.16 -5.26 10.42
N GLY A 70 8.77 -4.33 9.57
CA GLY A 70 8.38 -3.01 10.04
C GLY A 70 7.12 -3.04 10.90
N LEU A 71 6.15 -3.86 10.51
CA LEU A 71 4.92 -3.92 11.26
C LEU A 71 5.05 -4.75 12.52
N ALA A 72 5.95 -5.72 12.53
CA ALA A 72 6.18 -6.53 13.74
C ALA A 72 6.69 -5.67 14.88
N GLN A 73 7.42 -4.61 14.56
CA GLN A 73 7.93 -3.72 15.60
C GLN A 73 6.80 -3.01 16.33
N HIS A 74 5.63 -2.97 15.74
CA HIS A 74 4.47 -2.32 16.35
C HIS A 74 3.43 -3.34 16.81
N GLY A 75 3.79 -4.61 16.81
CA GLY A 75 2.92 -5.64 17.34
C GLY A 75 1.92 -6.22 16.35
N PHE A 76 2.08 -5.93 15.06
CA PHE A 76 1.16 -6.44 14.05
C PHE A 76 1.74 -7.67 13.38
N THR A 77 0.88 -8.62 13.04
CA THR A 77 1.30 -9.91 12.52
C THR A 77 0.63 -10.22 11.19
N ASP A 78 1.43 -10.68 10.23
CA ASP A 78 0.91 -11.10 8.93
C ASP A 78 -0.10 -12.23 9.14
N GLY A 79 -1.25 -12.08 8.55
CA GLY A 79 -2.32 -13.07 8.70
C GLY A 79 -3.26 -12.76 9.82
N LYS A 80 -2.99 -11.71 10.57
CA LYS A 80 -3.86 -11.33 11.66
C LYS A 80 -4.48 -9.98 11.37
N GLU A 81 -3.72 -8.90 11.52
CA GLU A 81 -4.26 -7.60 11.23
C GLU A 81 -4.19 -7.28 9.75
N TYR A 82 -3.37 -7.99 9.01
CA TYR A 82 -3.19 -7.70 7.59
C TYR A 82 -2.72 -8.91 6.81
N VAL A 83 -2.81 -8.80 5.49
CA VAL A 83 -2.18 -9.76 4.58
C VAL A 83 -1.48 -8.93 3.52
N VAL A 84 -0.44 -9.48 2.91
CA VAL A 84 0.29 -8.82 1.83
C VAL A 84 0.05 -9.62 0.56
N VAL A 85 -0.47 -8.96 -0.47
CA VAL A 85 -0.86 -9.63 -1.70
C VAL A 85 -0.18 -8.96 -2.89
N LYS A 86 0.35 -9.76 -3.81
CA LYS A 86 0.95 -9.24 -5.01
C LYS A 86 -0.14 -9.04 -6.05
N VAL A 87 -0.18 -7.86 -6.67
CA VAL A 87 -1.17 -7.56 -7.69
C VAL A 87 -0.44 -6.98 -8.90
N PRO A 88 -1.11 -6.93 -10.06
CA PRO A 88 -0.47 -6.37 -11.25
C PRO A 88 -0.17 -4.88 -11.07
N ASN A 89 0.42 -4.29 -12.10
CA ASN A 89 0.73 -2.87 -12.08
C ASN A 89 -0.56 -2.07 -12.30
N ILE A 90 -1.36 -1.98 -11.26
CA ILE A 90 -2.66 -1.32 -11.30
C ILE A 90 -2.48 0.18 -11.27
N ILE A 91 -3.08 0.86 -12.23
CA ILE A 91 -3.00 2.31 -12.29
C ILE A 91 -4.38 2.97 -12.23
N ASP A 92 -5.42 2.20 -12.19
CA ASP A 92 -6.75 2.77 -12.14
C ASP A 92 -7.69 1.83 -11.39
N ILE A 93 -8.66 2.40 -10.70
CA ILE A 93 -9.67 1.63 -10.01
C ILE A 93 -11.02 2.04 -10.58
N SER A 94 -11.63 1.15 -11.35
CA SER A 94 -12.89 1.45 -12.00
C SER A 94 -14.01 0.66 -11.36
N TYR A 95 -15.16 1.27 -11.22
CA TYR A 95 -16.27 0.57 -10.63
C TYR A 95 -17.59 1.08 -11.26
N GLY A 96 -18.61 0.23 -11.29
CA GLY A 96 -19.86 0.59 -11.92
C GLY A 96 -20.80 1.32 -10.98
N ARG A 97 -20.75 1.00 -9.71
CA ARG A 97 -21.61 1.63 -8.72
C ARG A 97 -20.84 1.78 -7.45
N GLY A 98 -20.93 2.92 -6.82
CA GLY A 98 -20.17 3.19 -5.61
C GLY A 98 -20.79 2.65 -4.35
N VAL A 99 -21.34 1.46 -4.40
CA VAL A 99 -22.02 0.90 -3.25
C VAL A 99 -21.04 0.31 -2.27
N GLY A 100 -20.96 0.86 -1.10
CA GLY A 100 -20.15 0.30 -0.04
C GLY A 100 -18.67 0.58 -0.11
N TYR A 101 -18.24 1.36 -1.11
CA TYR A 101 -16.82 1.67 -1.23
C TYR A 101 -16.55 3.12 -0.86
N SER A 102 -15.39 3.37 -0.30
CA SER A 102 -14.98 4.74 -0.04
C SER A 102 -13.52 4.89 -0.42
N PHE A 103 -13.11 6.12 -0.65
CA PHE A 103 -11.72 6.43 -0.98
C PHE A 103 -11.29 7.47 0.03
N THR A 104 -10.29 7.16 0.82
CA THR A 104 -9.84 8.04 1.89
C THR A 104 -8.39 8.42 1.69
N GLU A 105 -8.12 9.70 1.68
CA GLU A 105 -6.76 10.18 1.64
C GLU A 105 -6.43 10.65 3.04
N HIS A 106 -5.38 10.10 3.63
CA HIS A 106 -5.01 10.43 5.00
C HIS A 106 -3.95 11.52 5.01
N ASP A 107 -4.15 12.51 5.86
CA ASP A 107 -3.19 13.59 6.00
C ASP A 107 -2.11 13.13 6.96
N LEU A 108 -0.96 12.80 6.44
CA LEU A 108 0.12 12.25 7.23
C LEU A 108 1.20 13.28 7.55
N GLY A 109 1.00 14.50 7.16
CA GLY A 109 2.03 15.50 7.38
C GLY A 109 2.90 15.62 6.14
N LYS A 110 3.55 16.75 6.02
CA LYS A 110 4.24 17.06 4.80
C LYS A 110 5.39 16.12 4.50
N GLU A 111 6.22 15.87 5.48
CA GLU A 111 7.37 15.03 5.24
C GLU A 111 6.99 13.63 4.83
N ILE A 112 6.04 13.06 5.52
CA ILE A 112 5.63 11.71 5.25
C ILE A 112 4.95 11.65 3.91
N HIS A 113 4.16 12.67 3.59
CA HIS A 113 3.48 12.74 2.33
C HIS A 113 4.50 12.79 1.20
N ASP A 114 5.52 13.61 1.34
CA ASP A 114 6.52 13.73 0.30
C ASP A 114 7.22 12.41 0.02
N LEU A 115 7.54 11.69 1.06
CA LEU A 115 8.18 10.40 0.89
C LEU A 115 7.29 9.43 0.14
N SER A 116 6.01 9.48 0.39
CA SER A 116 5.08 8.62 -0.29
C SER A 116 4.87 9.05 -1.73
N LEU A 117 4.80 10.34 -1.95
CA LEU A 117 4.53 10.85 -3.27
C LEU A 117 5.61 10.56 -4.27
N ILE A 118 6.81 10.36 -3.80
CA ILE A 118 7.86 10.00 -4.68
C ILE A 118 7.44 8.80 -5.50
N HIS A 119 6.67 7.95 -4.92
CA HIS A 119 6.28 6.74 -5.59
C HIS A 119 4.95 6.85 -6.26
N ILE A 120 4.20 7.87 -5.96
CA ILE A 120 2.92 7.96 -6.50
C ILE A 120 2.74 8.91 -7.50
N SER A 121 3.23 9.85 -7.48
CA SER A 121 3.09 10.82 -8.48
C SER A 121 1.82 10.83 -9.11
N GLU A 122 0.89 10.71 -8.65
CA GLU A 122 -0.22 10.75 -9.28
C GLU A 122 -0.94 11.81 -9.35
N PRO A 123 -1.01 12.39 -10.04
CA PRO A 123 -1.58 13.54 -10.30
C PRO A 123 -2.93 13.45 -10.10
N THR A 124 -3.28 12.71 -10.29
CA THR A 124 -4.45 12.56 -10.31
C THR A 124 -5.18 12.79 -9.34
N ARG A 125 -4.90 12.88 -8.47
CA ARG A 125 -5.59 12.99 -7.57
C ARG A 125 -6.37 14.03 -7.57
N GLN A 126 -6.57 14.60 -8.21
CA GLN A 126 -7.18 15.66 -8.21
C GLN A 126 -8.43 15.44 -8.35
N LYS A 127 -9.00 15.44 -8.10
CA LYS A 127 -10.04 15.31 -8.16
C LYS A 127 -10.81 15.84 -8.27
N PRO A 128 -11.35 15.79 -8.40
CA PRO A 128 -12.32 16.38 -8.72
C PRO A 128 -13.00 16.93 -7.95
#